data_f7bb76cdb7da2f0e8bc79cdb8d4de960
#
_entry.id   f7bb76cdb7da2f0e8bc79cdb8d4de960
#
_cell.length_a   1.000
_cell.length_b   1.000
_cell.length_c   1.000
_cell.angle_alpha   90.00
_cell.angle_beta   90.00
_cell.angle_gamma   90.00
#
_symmetry.space_group_name_H-M   'P 1'
#
loop_
_entity.id
_entity.type
_entity.pdbx_description
1 polymer ?
#
loop_
_entity_poly.entity_id
_entity_poly.type
_entity_poly.pdbx_seq_one_letter_code
_entity_poly.pdbx_strand_id
1 'polypeptide(L)'
;MIKLGMLIADRYEILEKIGTGGMADVYKAKDIKLNRYVAVKVLKQEFAENKNFVSKFRVEAQAAAGLMHPNIVNVYDVGEEDGIHYIVMELVEGITLKKYIEKKSRLSTKEAISIAIQVAMGMEA
;
A
#
# COMPACT_ATOMS: atom_id res chain seq x y z
N MET A 1 6.70 14.63 -7.23
CA MET A 1 7.53 14.10 -6.15
C MET A 1 6.82 14.22 -4.81
N ILE A 2 6.81 13.17 -4.03
CA ILE A 2 6.11 13.17 -2.74
C ILE A 2 6.95 13.85 -1.66
N LYS A 3 6.34 14.79 -0.96
CA LYS A 3 6.96 15.46 0.19
C LYS A 3 6.07 15.26 1.43
N LEU A 4 6.70 15.14 2.58
CA LEU A 4 5.95 15.04 3.84
C LEU A 4 5.15 16.32 4.06
N GLY A 5 3.91 16.17 4.50
CA GLY A 5 2.99 17.27 4.74
C GLY A 5 2.16 17.71 3.53
N MET A 6 2.47 17.19 2.32
CA MET A 6 1.67 17.54 1.15
C MET A 6 0.32 16.84 1.17
N LEU A 7 -0.66 17.45 0.49
CA LEU A 7 -1.98 16.86 0.29
C LEU A 7 -2.08 16.27 -1.10
N ILE A 8 -2.49 15.01 -1.21
CA ILE A 8 -2.85 14.38 -2.47
C ILE A 8 -4.37 14.45 -2.61
N ALA A 9 -4.83 14.89 -3.78
CA ALA A 9 -6.27 15.04 -4.10
C ALA A 9 -7.02 15.92 -3.09
N ASP A 10 -6.33 16.88 -2.48
CA ASP A 10 -6.87 17.74 -1.42
C ASP A 10 -7.51 16.97 -0.27
N ARG A 11 -7.07 15.75 -0.05
CA ARG A 11 -7.70 14.84 0.91
C ARG A 11 -6.71 14.06 1.78
N TYR A 12 -5.62 13.57 1.19
CA TYR A 12 -4.69 12.69 1.89
C TYR A 12 -3.42 13.44 2.25
N GLU A 13 -3.24 13.72 3.54
CA GLU A 13 -2.05 14.38 4.05
C GLU A 13 -0.94 13.35 4.29
N ILE A 14 0.17 13.47 3.59
CA ILE A 14 1.30 12.55 3.70
C ILE A 14 2.05 12.82 5.00
N LEU A 15 2.14 11.84 5.87
CA LEU A 15 2.75 11.97 7.20
C LEU A 15 4.15 11.39 7.26
N GLU A 16 4.35 10.17 6.77
CA GLU A 16 5.66 9.52 6.80
C GLU A 16 5.76 8.40 5.77
N LYS A 17 6.97 8.09 5.35
CA LYS A 17 7.23 6.95 4.48
C LYS A 17 7.40 5.70 5.33
N ILE A 18 6.55 4.70 5.11
CA ILE A 18 6.52 3.48 5.90
C ILE A 18 7.06 2.26 5.17
N GLY A 19 7.28 2.36 3.88
CA GLY A 19 7.82 1.25 3.11
C GLY A 19 8.33 1.67 1.75
N THR A 20 9.20 0.86 1.17
CA THR A 20 9.69 1.05 -0.18
C THR A 20 9.80 -0.29 -0.88
N GLY A 21 9.31 -0.34 -2.11
CA GLY A 21 9.41 -1.51 -2.97
C GLY A 21 10.20 -1.20 -4.23
N GLY A 22 10.25 -2.15 -5.16
CA GLY A 22 10.94 -1.97 -6.42
C GLY A 22 10.34 -0.88 -7.30
N MET A 23 9.02 -0.81 -7.36
CA MET A 23 8.30 0.11 -8.25
C MET A 23 7.55 1.23 -7.53
N ALA A 24 7.27 1.06 -6.26
CA ALA A 24 6.43 1.99 -5.50
C ALA A 24 6.93 2.19 -4.07
N ASP A 25 6.63 3.35 -3.53
CA ASP A 25 6.84 3.66 -2.12
C ASP A 25 5.48 3.71 -1.42
N VAL A 26 5.46 3.39 -0.12
CA VAL A 26 4.24 3.42 0.68
C VAL A 26 4.39 4.46 1.77
N TYR A 27 3.38 5.29 1.92
CA TYR A 27 3.34 6.35 2.91
C TYR A 27 2.16 6.17 3.84
N LYS A 28 2.36 6.54 5.11
CA LYS A 28 1.25 6.74 6.02
C LYS A 28 0.67 8.12 5.75
N ALA A 29 -0.64 8.20 5.63
CA ALA A 29 -1.33 9.45 5.37
C ALA A 29 -2.59 9.55 6.23
N LYS A 30 -3.10 10.75 6.39
CA LYS A 30 -4.37 10.99 7.04
C LYS A 30 -5.41 11.40 6.01
N ASP A 31 -6.50 10.66 5.97
CA ASP A 31 -7.69 11.05 5.20
C ASP A 31 -8.43 12.10 6.00
N ILE A 32 -8.29 13.36 5.62
CA ILE A 32 -8.87 14.47 6.38
C ILE A 32 -10.40 14.53 6.26
N LYS A 33 -10.97 13.93 5.21
CA LYS A 33 -12.43 13.90 5.04
C LYS A 33 -13.09 12.90 5.97
N LEU A 34 -12.49 11.73 6.12
CA LEU A 34 -13.03 10.68 6.97
C LEU A 34 -12.33 10.61 8.34
N ASN A 35 -11.36 11.49 8.56
CA ASN A 35 -10.60 11.57 9.82
C ASN A 35 -10.04 10.21 10.26
N ARG A 36 -9.33 9.55 9.34
CA ARG A 36 -8.70 8.25 9.60
C ARG A 36 -7.34 8.16 8.93
N TYR A 37 -6.48 7.29 9.44
CA TYR A 37 -5.20 7.01 8.82
C TYR A 37 -5.35 5.98 7.71
N VAL A 38 -4.59 6.15 6.64
CA VAL A 38 -4.58 5.27 5.47
C VAL A 38 -3.15 5.05 5.01
N ALA A 39 -2.94 4.05 4.17
CA ALA A 39 -1.69 3.85 3.45
C ALA A 39 -1.87 4.37 2.03
N VAL A 40 -0.88 5.11 1.53
CA VAL A 40 -0.87 5.60 0.15
C VAL A 40 0.34 5.00 -0.54
N LYS A 41 0.09 4.16 -1.54
CA LYS A 41 1.12 3.56 -2.37
C LYS A 41 1.30 4.41 -3.60
N VAL A 42 2.52 4.88 -3.84
CA VAL A 42 2.83 5.81 -4.92
C VAL A 42 3.83 5.17 -5.88
N LEU A 43 3.48 5.14 -7.16
CA LEU A 43 4.37 4.65 -8.20
C LEU A 43 5.58 5.58 -8.31
N LYS A 44 6.80 5.01 -8.28
CA LYS A 44 8.03 5.81 -8.39
C LYS A 44 8.08 6.51 -9.74
N GLN A 45 8.64 7.72 -9.77
CA GLN A 45 8.70 8.56 -10.97
C GLN A 45 9.36 7.89 -12.16
N GLU A 46 10.39 7.09 -11.92
CA GLU A 46 11.09 6.36 -12.98
C GLU A 46 10.17 5.37 -13.72
N PHE A 47 9.09 4.91 -13.09
CA PHE A 47 8.11 4.01 -13.70
C PHE A 47 6.85 4.76 -14.15
N ALA A 48 6.61 5.95 -13.63
CA ALA A 48 5.40 6.72 -13.93
C ALA A 48 5.34 7.21 -15.38
N GLU A 49 6.47 7.28 -16.06
CA GLU A 49 6.53 7.68 -17.46
C GLU A 49 6.28 6.52 -18.42
N ASN A 50 6.31 5.27 -17.93
CA ASN A 50 6.09 4.09 -18.75
C ASN A 50 4.64 3.65 -18.66
N LYS A 51 3.92 3.72 -19.77
CA LYS A 51 2.48 3.39 -19.82
C LYS A 51 2.19 1.95 -19.39
N ASN A 52 3.08 1.00 -19.66
CA ASN A 52 2.88 -0.39 -19.28
C ASN A 52 2.92 -0.57 -17.76
N PHE A 53 3.86 0.09 -17.08
CA PHE A 53 3.93 0.04 -15.62
C PHE A 53 2.76 0.76 -14.97
N VAL A 54 2.36 1.91 -15.51
CA VAL A 54 1.20 2.66 -15.02
C VAL A 54 -0.07 1.83 -15.16
N SER A 55 -0.29 1.23 -16.33
CA SER A 55 -1.45 0.38 -16.58
C SER A 55 -1.50 -0.80 -15.63
N LYS A 56 -0.37 -1.49 -15.46
CA LYS A 56 -0.27 -2.64 -14.55
C LYS A 56 -0.57 -2.23 -13.11
N PHE A 57 -0.01 -1.11 -12.66
CA PHE A 57 -0.22 -0.57 -11.32
C PHE A 57 -1.71 -0.32 -11.05
N ARG A 58 -2.40 0.32 -12.01
CA ARG A 58 -3.82 0.63 -11.88
C ARG A 58 -4.71 -0.60 -11.95
N VAL A 59 -4.40 -1.52 -12.86
CA VAL A 59 -5.18 -2.75 -13.04
C VAL A 59 -5.10 -3.63 -11.78
N GLU A 60 -3.91 -3.77 -11.21
CA GLU A 60 -3.74 -4.53 -9.98
C GLU A 60 -4.54 -3.92 -8.82
N ALA A 61 -4.53 -2.59 -8.71
CA ALA A 61 -5.29 -1.90 -7.68
C ALA A 61 -6.80 -2.07 -7.86
N GLN A 62 -7.29 -1.95 -9.09
CA GLN A 62 -8.71 -2.11 -9.40
C GLN A 62 -9.18 -3.55 -9.14
N ALA A 63 -8.35 -4.54 -9.45
CA ALA A 63 -8.64 -5.94 -9.16
C ALA A 63 -8.74 -6.15 -7.64
N ALA A 64 -7.82 -5.60 -6.87
CA ALA A 64 -7.83 -5.70 -5.42
C ALA A 64 -9.06 -5.01 -4.81
N ALA A 65 -9.48 -3.87 -5.36
CA ALA A 65 -10.65 -3.13 -4.88
C ALA A 65 -11.95 -3.92 -5.05
N GLY A 66 -12.01 -4.83 -6.01
CA GLY A 66 -13.18 -5.69 -6.24
C GLY A 66 -13.26 -6.91 -5.33
N LEU A 67 -12.25 -7.16 -4.53
CA LEU A 67 -12.18 -8.35 -3.69
C LEU A 67 -12.55 -8.02 -2.25
N MET A 68 -13.43 -8.84 -1.69
CA MET A 68 -13.81 -8.74 -0.28
C MET A 68 -13.34 -10.00 0.44
N HIS A 69 -12.19 -9.89 1.08
CA HIS A 69 -11.61 -11.01 1.82
C HIS A 69 -10.92 -10.49 3.07
N PRO A 70 -11.10 -11.15 4.24
CA PRO A 70 -10.54 -10.65 5.51
C PRO A 70 -9.01 -10.60 5.55
N ASN A 71 -8.33 -11.35 4.69
CA ASN A 71 -6.87 -11.40 4.61
C ASN A 71 -6.29 -10.49 3.53
N ILE A 72 -7.13 -9.70 2.85
CA ILE A 72 -6.72 -8.78 1.79
C ILE A 72 -6.90 -7.36 2.29
N VAL A 73 -5.86 -6.54 2.11
CA VAL A 73 -5.91 -5.12 2.44
C VAL A 73 -6.91 -4.42 1.50
N ASN A 74 -7.87 -3.71 2.09
CA ASN A 74 -8.89 -3.02 1.30
C ASN A 74 -8.29 -1.83 0.56
N VAL A 75 -8.63 -1.72 -0.73
CA VAL A 75 -8.30 -0.55 -1.53
C VAL A 75 -9.47 0.42 -1.47
N TYR A 76 -9.19 1.65 -1.04
CA TYR A 76 -10.22 2.68 -0.89
C TYR A 76 -10.34 3.59 -2.11
N ASP A 77 -9.22 3.87 -2.77
CA ASP A 77 -9.20 4.83 -3.88
C ASP A 77 -7.98 4.58 -4.77
N VAL A 78 -8.10 4.96 -6.03
CA VAL A 78 -7.01 4.92 -7.01
C VAL A 78 -7.08 6.19 -7.82
N GLY A 79 -5.95 6.87 -8.01
CA GLY A 79 -5.98 8.11 -8.77
C GLY A 79 -4.65 8.54 -9.32
N GLU A 80 -4.69 9.67 -9.99
CA GLU A 80 -3.53 10.36 -10.53
C GLU A 80 -3.68 11.86 -10.28
N GLU A 81 -2.60 12.49 -9.83
CA GLU A 81 -2.54 13.93 -9.64
C GLU A 81 -1.14 14.41 -9.99
N ASP A 82 -1.05 15.36 -10.92
CA ASP A 82 0.22 15.97 -11.36
C ASP A 82 1.29 14.93 -11.75
N GLY A 83 0.89 13.87 -12.44
CA GLY A 83 1.78 12.80 -12.85
C GLY A 83 2.08 11.79 -11.75
N ILE A 84 1.52 11.96 -10.57
CA ILE A 84 1.68 11.02 -9.45
C ILE A 84 0.54 10.02 -9.49
N HIS A 85 0.88 8.74 -9.71
CA HIS A 85 -0.08 7.63 -9.67
C HIS A 85 -0.09 7.03 -8.28
N TYR A 86 -1.27 6.95 -7.66
CA TYR A 86 -1.37 6.51 -6.28
C TYR A 86 -2.54 5.57 -6.04
N ILE A 87 -2.41 4.75 -5.01
CA ILE A 87 -3.44 3.85 -4.53
C ILE A 87 -3.60 4.14 -3.03
N VAL A 88 -4.83 4.43 -2.60
CA VAL A 88 -5.15 4.60 -1.18
C VAL A 88 -5.74 3.30 -0.67
N MET A 89 -5.18 2.79 0.41
CA MET A 89 -5.58 1.50 0.95
C MET A 89 -5.62 1.52 2.47
N GLU A 90 -6.18 0.47 3.02
CA GLU A 90 -6.22 0.25 4.46
C GLU A 90 -4.81 0.25 5.03
N LEU A 91 -4.59 1.03 6.10
CA LEU A 91 -3.34 1.01 6.84
C LEU A 91 -3.38 -0.15 7.82
N VAL A 92 -2.52 -1.13 7.60
CA VAL A 92 -2.35 -2.24 8.54
C VAL A 92 -1.25 -1.83 9.51
N GLU A 93 -1.66 -1.47 10.72
CA GLU A 93 -0.72 -1.14 11.78
C GLU A 93 -0.22 -2.43 12.43
N GLY A 94 1.07 -2.45 12.70
CA GLY A 94 1.70 -3.60 13.29
C GLY A 94 3.12 -3.79 12.79
N ILE A 95 3.67 -4.97 13.04
CA ILE A 95 5.02 -5.31 12.60
C ILE A 95 4.97 -6.00 11.24
N THR A 96 6.01 -5.74 10.41
CA THR A 96 6.17 -6.45 9.14
C THR A 96 6.45 -7.92 9.41
N LEU A 97 6.24 -8.78 8.41
CA LEU A 97 6.56 -10.20 8.52
C LEU A 97 8.01 -10.42 8.98
N LYS A 98 8.95 -9.66 8.40
CA LYS A 98 10.36 -9.74 8.79
C LYS A 98 10.57 -9.43 10.27
N LYS A 99 9.97 -8.33 10.75
CA LYS A 99 10.08 -7.94 12.17
C LYS A 99 9.41 -8.95 13.09
N TYR A 100 8.30 -9.55 12.65
CA TYR A 100 7.62 -10.59 13.41
C TYR A 100 8.51 -11.82 13.59
N ILE A 101 9.18 -12.24 12.53
CA ILE A 101 10.12 -13.36 12.57
C ILE A 101 11.31 -13.05 13.47
N GLU A 102 11.84 -11.82 13.41
CA GLU A 102 12.95 -11.37 14.26
C GLU A 102 12.58 -11.37 15.74
N LYS A 103 11.35 -11.00 16.09
CA LYS A 103 10.88 -10.99 17.47
C LYS A 103 10.59 -12.39 18.01
N LYS A 104 10.07 -13.27 17.15
CA LYS A 104 9.85 -14.68 17.49
C LYS A 104 10.97 -15.51 16.93
N SER A 105 11.86 -15.97 17.79
CA SER A 105 13.00 -16.79 17.38
C SER A 105 12.58 -18.06 16.65
N ARG A 106 11.32 -18.50 16.82
CA ARG A 106 10.77 -19.65 16.08
C ARG A 106 9.27 -19.47 15.88
N LEU A 107 8.85 -19.51 14.61
CA LEU A 107 7.46 -19.67 14.25
C LEU A 107 7.19 -21.15 14.00
N SER A 108 6.01 -21.64 14.38
CA SER A 108 5.58 -22.95 13.92
C SER A 108 5.42 -22.89 12.40
N THR A 109 5.59 -24.01 11.73
CA THR A 109 5.40 -24.09 10.28
C THR A 109 4.02 -23.58 9.87
N LYS A 110 3.01 -23.92 10.66
CA LYS A 110 1.62 -23.47 10.41
C LYS A 110 1.49 -21.97 10.50
N GLU A 111 2.06 -21.32 11.53
CA GLU A 111 2.03 -19.87 11.67
C GLU A 111 2.74 -19.18 10.52
N ALA A 112 3.92 -19.67 10.14
CA ALA A 112 4.70 -19.10 9.05
C ALA A 112 3.96 -19.19 7.73
N ILE A 113 3.34 -20.31 7.43
CA ILE A 113 2.54 -20.50 6.21
C ILE A 113 1.32 -19.59 6.23
N SER A 114 0.61 -19.51 7.34
CA SER A 114 -0.57 -18.65 7.47
C SER A 114 -0.24 -17.18 7.23
N ILE A 115 0.83 -16.68 7.84
CA ILE A 115 1.27 -15.29 7.65
C ILE A 115 1.68 -15.05 6.20
N ALA A 116 2.43 -15.98 5.60
CA ALA A 116 2.87 -15.86 4.21
C ALA A 116 1.68 -15.84 3.25
N ILE A 117 0.66 -16.67 3.47
CA ILE A 117 -0.55 -16.69 2.65
C ILE A 117 -1.30 -15.36 2.77
N GLN A 118 -1.46 -14.82 3.97
CA GLN A 118 -2.14 -13.54 4.16
C GLN A 118 -1.43 -12.40 3.45
N VAL A 119 -0.10 -12.35 3.55
CA VAL A 119 0.70 -11.33 2.86
C VAL A 119 0.59 -11.50 1.34
N ALA A 120 0.69 -12.73 0.84
CA ALA A 120 0.57 -12.99 -0.59
C ALA A 120 -0.80 -12.60 -1.13
N MET A 121 -1.87 -12.94 -0.42
CA MET A 121 -3.24 -12.58 -0.81
C MET A 121 -3.42 -11.06 -0.82
N GLY A 122 -2.88 -10.35 0.16
CA GLY A 122 -2.94 -8.89 0.19
C GLY A 122 -2.13 -8.23 -0.92
N MET A 123 -1.07 -8.87 -1.39
CA MET A 123 -0.23 -8.34 -2.48
C MET A 123 -0.74 -8.70 -3.87
N GLU A 124 -1.35 -9.86 -4.03
CA GLU A 124 -1.80 -10.36 -5.33
C GLU A 124 -3.26 -9.98 -5.64
N ALA A 125 -4.03 -9.74 -4.62
CA ALA A 125 -5.41 -9.31 -4.78
C ALA A 125 -5.47 -7.85 -5.20
#